data_2d50e0f8a51cd3c53eddc28112076dc9
#
_entry.id   2d50e0f8a51cd3c53eddc28112076dc9
#
_cell.length_a   1.000
_cell.length_b   1.000
_cell.length_c   1.000
_cell.angle_alpha   90.00
_cell.angle_beta   90.00
_cell.angle_gamma   90.00
#
_symmetry.space_group_name_H-M   'P 1'
#
loop_
_entity.id
_entity.type
_entity.pdbx_description
1 polymer ?
#
loop_
_entity_poly.entity_id
_entity_poly.type
_entity_poly.pdbx_seq_one_letter_code
_entity_poly.pdbx_strand_id
1 'polypeptide(L)'
;MSVSGFKRIALLAPLVAVMALSGVRVFTQEDVQPVNDGPNPYRPIRNWGILPEGRQWGPVSGIDIDRDGKSVWVFDRCGNSCAGSNLDPVLKFDESGKLLKSFGAGMFAWPHSVHVDRDGNVWVVDARLTTPAELKKFPGETVKGNTVVKFSPEGKVLMTLGKSGVSGDPPAAFTDPNDVVTAPNGDIYVSESHTNLESTPNAVARISIFDKNGKFIRSFGKLGSGPGEFRTPHAMVFDSRGRLIVADRANHRIQIVDKNDGKFLGEFRDFSRVSGLVIDKDDTIFAIDSESDAKRHPGWRKGIRIGSLRDGKVKFFIPGHQTDSPDGAAGEGVARDAAGNLYTAETTVRGVTKYVKN
;
A
#
# COMPACT_ATOMS: atom_id res chain seq x y z
N MET A 1 -29.86 29.31 84.32
CA MET A 1 -29.41 27.93 84.43
C MET A 1 -29.26 27.40 82.98
N SER A 2 -28.02 27.10 82.64
CA SER A 2 -27.60 26.78 81.26
C SER A 2 -27.80 25.30 81.00
N VAL A 3 -28.34 24.97 79.80
CA VAL A 3 -28.31 23.61 79.30
C VAL A 3 -27.63 23.65 77.89
N SER A 4 -26.44 23.06 77.84
CA SER A 4 -25.61 22.97 76.70
C SER A 4 -26.13 21.88 75.75
N GLY A 5 -26.38 22.23 74.47
CA GLY A 5 -26.72 21.29 73.41
C GLY A 5 -25.48 20.82 72.62
N PHE A 6 -25.21 19.52 72.67
CA PHE A 6 -24.17 18.89 71.88
C PHE A 6 -24.62 18.75 70.41
N LYS A 7 -23.93 19.44 69.52
CA LYS A 7 -24.04 19.22 68.06
C LYS A 7 -23.15 18.01 67.65
N ARG A 8 -23.77 16.96 67.13
CA ARG A 8 -23.06 15.86 66.46
C ARG A 8 -22.69 16.33 65.07
N ILE A 9 -21.40 16.39 64.78
CA ILE A 9 -20.85 16.62 63.45
C ILE A 9 -20.75 15.25 62.79
N ALA A 10 -21.51 15.00 61.72
CA ALA A 10 -21.38 13.86 60.88
C ALA A 10 -20.26 14.12 59.87
N LEU A 11 -19.17 13.37 59.97
CA LEU A 11 -18.11 13.35 58.96
C LEU A 11 -18.61 12.51 57.75
N LEU A 12 -18.89 13.21 56.67
CA LEU A 12 -19.04 12.57 55.34
C LEU A 12 -17.63 12.33 54.76
N ALA A 13 -17.20 11.11 54.70
CA ALA A 13 -16.01 10.70 53.95
C ALA A 13 -16.33 10.74 52.43
N PRO A 14 -15.49 11.34 51.59
CA PRO A 14 -15.69 11.30 50.14
C PRO A 14 -15.31 9.90 49.63
N LEU A 15 -16.26 9.22 48.99
CA LEU A 15 -16.02 8.04 48.23
C LEU A 15 -15.23 8.42 46.96
N VAL A 16 -13.93 8.18 46.94
CA VAL A 16 -13.13 8.34 45.73
C VAL A 16 -13.38 7.12 44.84
N ALA A 17 -14.23 7.29 43.85
CA ALA A 17 -14.37 6.30 42.78
C ALA A 17 -13.11 6.34 41.92
N VAL A 18 -12.24 5.33 42.06
CA VAL A 18 -11.14 5.09 41.16
C VAL A 18 -11.73 4.53 39.87
N MET A 19 -12.01 5.39 38.89
CA MET A 19 -12.20 4.93 37.51
C MET A 19 -10.85 4.46 36.97
N ALA A 20 -10.68 3.15 36.84
CA ALA A 20 -9.62 2.56 36.05
C ALA A 20 -9.86 2.91 34.56
N LEU A 21 -9.35 4.04 34.11
CA LEU A 21 -9.19 4.33 32.71
C LEU A 21 -8.17 3.34 32.16
N SER A 22 -8.66 2.35 31.41
CA SER A 22 -7.84 1.54 30.50
C SER A 22 -7.27 2.50 29.44
N GLY A 23 -6.15 3.12 29.78
CA GLY A 23 -5.44 4.04 28.91
C GLY A 23 -4.85 3.29 27.74
N VAL A 24 -5.53 3.33 26.60
CA VAL A 24 -4.88 3.13 25.31
C VAL A 24 -3.87 4.26 25.19
N ARG A 25 -2.58 3.97 25.37
CA ARG A 25 -1.50 4.93 25.06
C ARG A 25 -1.55 5.19 23.55
N VAL A 26 -2.05 6.33 23.15
CA VAL A 26 -1.84 6.86 21.82
C VAL A 26 -0.37 7.32 21.79
N PHE A 27 0.50 6.52 21.20
CA PHE A 27 1.89 6.96 20.98
C PHE A 27 1.87 8.07 19.94
N THR A 28 2.46 9.20 20.25
CA THR A 28 2.74 10.24 19.28
C THR A 28 3.90 9.81 18.37
N GLN A 29 4.02 10.38 17.18
CA GLN A 29 5.08 10.02 16.22
C GLN A 29 6.51 10.20 16.82
N GLU A 30 6.67 11.10 17.78
CA GLU A 30 7.93 11.38 18.47
C GLU A 30 8.37 10.27 19.43
N ASP A 31 7.48 9.35 19.80
CA ASP A 31 7.75 8.29 20.77
C ASP A 31 8.34 7.01 20.13
N VAL A 32 8.38 6.94 18.79
CA VAL A 32 8.84 5.73 18.08
C VAL A 32 10.25 5.94 17.55
N GLN A 33 11.19 5.16 18.09
CA GLN A 33 12.58 5.19 17.63
C GLN A 33 12.73 4.49 16.28
N PRO A 34 13.50 5.06 15.34
CA PRO A 34 13.72 4.44 14.03
C PRO A 34 14.38 3.05 14.12
N VAL A 35 13.79 2.05 13.47
CA VAL A 35 14.41 0.74 13.30
C VAL A 35 15.11 0.69 11.94
N ASN A 36 16.42 0.96 11.95
CA ASN A 36 17.25 1.09 10.74
C ASN A 36 18.42 0.12 10.66
N ASP A 37 18.66 -0.70 11.69
CA ASP A 37 19.88 -1.48 11.90
C ASP A 37 19.63 -2.91 12.37
N GLY A 38 18.42 -3.40 12.20
CA GLY A 38 18.05 -4.79 12.49
C GLY A 38 18.85 -5.80 11.64
N PRO A 39 18.97 -7.07 12.07
CA PRO A 39 19.59 -8.11 11.26
C PRO A 39 18.96 -8.21 9.87
N ASN A 40 19.79 -8.41 8.84
CA ASN A 40 19.32 -8.62 7.47
C ASN A 40 19.47 -10.10 7.08
N PRO A 41 18.37 -10.87 7.02
CA PRO A 41 18.39 -12.27 6.67
C PRO A 41 18.32 -12.56 5.17
N TYR A 42 18.44 -11.54 4.31
CA TYR A 42 18.30 -11.66 2.86
C TYR A 42 19.49 -11.05 2.12
N ARG A 43 19.79 -11.62 0.96
CA ARG A 43 20.71 -11.05 -0.03
C ARG A 43 19.96 -10.66 -1.31
N PRO A 44 20.27 -9.50 -1.93
CA PRO A 44 19.61 -9.05 -3.14
C PRO A 44 20.19 -9.74 -4.40
N ILE A 45 19.32 -10.01 -5.35
CA ILE A 45 19.62 -10.30 -6.76
C ILE A 45 19.00 -9.15 -7.56
N ARG A 46 19.83 -8.21 -7.98
CA ARG A 46 19.41 -7.02 -8.73
C ARG A 46 19.15 -7.35 -10.19
N ASN A 47 18.38 -6.49 -10.88
CA ASN A 47 18.03 -6.66 -12.29
C ASN A 47 17.40 -8.01 -12.58
N TRP A 48 16.59 -8.51 -11.64
CA TRP A 48 15.83 -9.73 -11.85
C TRP A 48 14.70 -9.46 -12.84
N GLY A 49 14.41 -10.43 -13.70
CA GLY A 49 13.42 -10.31 -14.77
C GLY A 49 14.06 -9.87 -16.09
N ILE A 50 14.05 -10.80 -17.06
CA ILE A 50 14.67 -10.60 -18.37
C ILE A 50 13.60 -10.09 -19.33
N LEU A 51 13.76 -8.84 -19.78
CA LEU A 51 12.90 -8.25 -20.80
C LEU A 51 13.33 -8.67 -22.22
N PRO A 52 12.40 -8.60 -23.21
CA PRO A 52 12.75 -8.78 -24.60
C PRO A 52 13.86 -7.84 -25.06
N GLU A 53 14.60 -8.25 -26.09
CA GLU A 53 15.67 -7.44 -26.68
C GLU A 53 15.15 -6.04 -27.07
N GLY A 54 15.95 -5.03 -26.75
CA GLY A 54 15.64 -3.60 -27.02
C GLY A 54 14.65 -2.97 -26.03
N ARG A 55 14.00 -3.74 -25.15
CA ARG A 55 13.15 -3.17 -24.09
C ARG A 55 13.95 -2.90 -22.82
N GLN A 56 13.70 -1.76 -22.22
CA GLN A 56 14.26 -1.40 -20.91
C GLN A 56 13.13 -1.26 -19.88
N TRP A 57 13.48 -1.53 -18.62
CA TRP A 57 12.58 -1.29 -17.51
C TRP A 57 12.25 0.20 -17.34
N GLY A 58 10.97 0.51 -17.20
CA GLY A 58 10.52 1.74 -16.58
C GLY A 58 10.58 1.70 -15.06
N PRO A 59 10.14 2.73 -14.36
CA PRO A 59 9.78 2.63 -12.95
C PRO A 59 8.71 1.55 -12.77
N VAL A 60 8.95 0.61 -11.86
CA VAL A 60 7.98 -0.43 -11.49
C VAL A 60 7.44 -0.12 -10.12
N SER A 61 6.13 -0.15 -9.93
CA SER A 61 5.48 0.12 -8.64
C SER A 61 4.63 -1.05 -8.14
N GLY A 62 4.01 -1.79 -9.04
CA GLY A 62 3.16 -2.94 -8.71
C GLY A 62 3.86 -4.28 -8.92
N ILE A 63 3.74 -5.17 -7.93
CA ILE A 63 4.29 -6.53 -7.97
C ILE A 63 3.43 -7.46 -7.10
N ASP A 64 3.10 -8.64 -7.60
CA ASP A 64 2.42 -9.68 -6.81
C ASP A 64 2.81 -11.08 -7.32
N ILE A 65 2.58 -12.08 -6.48
CA ILE A 65 2.88 -13.48 -6.80
C ILE A 65 1.64 -14.15 -7.40
N ASP A 66 1.86 -14.90 -8.46
CA ASP A 66 0.82 -15.72 -9.06
C ASP A 66 0.35 -16.83 -8.10
N ARG A 67 -0.85 -17.36 -8.34
CA ARG A 67 -1.41 -18.47 -7.55
C ARG A 67 -0.55 -19.73 -7.52
N ASP A 68 0.36 -19.90 -8.46
CA ASP A 68 1.32 -21.01 -8.45
C ASP A 68 2.36 -20.88 -7.33
N GLY A 69 2.38 -19.73 -6.63
CA GLY A 69 3.29 -19.43 -5.54
C GLY A 69 4.73 -19.14 -5.96
N LYS A 70 5.00 -18.99 -7.25
CA LYS A 70 6.34 -18.88 -7.82
C LYS A 70 6.49 -17.80 -8.88
N SER A 71 5.54 -17.75 -9.84
CA SER A 71 5.56 -16.76 -10.91
C SER A 71 5.22 -15.38 -10.36
N VAL A 72 5.77 -14.35 -10.97
CA VAL A 72 5.68 -12.97 -10.50
C VAL A 72 5.00 -12.10 -11.54
N TRP A 73 3.95 -11.40 -11.15
CA TRP A 73 3.32 -10.38 -11.94
C TRP A 73 3.88 -9.01 -11.60
N VAL A 74 4.13 -8.21 -12.63
CA VAL A 74 4.77 -6.89 -12.52
C VAL A 74 4.00 -5.88 -13.34
N PHE A 75 3.86 -4.65 -12.85
CA PHE A 75 3.22 -3.55 -13.56
C PHE A 75 4.23 -2.43 -13.81
N ASP A 76 4.73 -2.35 -15.05
CA ASP A 76 5.79 -1.46 -15.51
C ASP A 76 5.23 -0.17 -16.12
N ARG A 77 5.83 0.97 -15.81
CA ARG A 77 5.43 2.30 -16.32
C ARG A 77 5.97 2.62 -17.73
N CYS A 78 6.32 1.64 -18.56
CA CYS A 78 6.68 1.81 -19.98
C CYS A 78 7.79 2.87 -20.24
N GLY A 79 8.70 3.06 -19.31
CA GLY A 79 9.72 4.13 -19.37
C GLY A 79 9.54 5.15 -18.25
N ASN A 80 8.60 6.07 -18.31
CA ASN A 80 8.24 6.96 -17.20
C ASN A 80 6.72 7.04 -16.99
N SER A 81 5.99 6.80 -18.06
CA SER A 81 4.52 6.71 -18.11
C SER A 81 4.16 5.89 -19.34
N CYS A 82 3.02 5.22 -19.33
CA CYS A 82 2.54 4.48 -20.50
C CYS A 82 1.73 5.36 -21.48
N ALA A 83 1.58 6.64 -21.22
CA ALA A 83 0.99 7.57 -22.17
C ALA A 83 1.85 7.62 -23.45
N GLY A 84 1.22 7.42 -24.61
CA GLY A 84 1.88 7.35 -25.90
C GLY A 84 2.75 6.11 -26.15
N SER A 85 2.68 5.10 -25.29
CA SER A 85 3.44 3.86 -25.41
C SER A 85 2.59 2.70 -25.91
N ASN A 86 3.19 1.87 -26.79
CA ASN A 86 2.61 0.61 -27.25
C ASN A 86 3.23 -0.61 -26.55
N LEU A 87 3.99 -0.40 -25.48
CA LEU A 87 4.54 -1.52 -24.68
C LEU A 87 3.43 -2.11 -23.78
N ASP A 88 3.47 -3.41 -23.62
CA ASP A 88 2.64 -4.12 -22.64
C ASP A 88 3.14 -3.82 -21.23
N PRO A 89 2.38 -3.19 -20.34
CA PRO A 89 2.85 -2.87 -18.99
C PRO A 89 2.64 -4.00 -17.99
N VAL A 90 1.70 -4.92 -18.22
CA VAL A 90 1.46 -6.08 -17.35
C VAL A 90 2.33 -7.23 -17.82
N LEU A 91 3.24 -7.67 -16.95
CA LEU A 91 4.27 -8.65 -17.27
C LEU A 91 4.20 -9.83 -16.30
N LYS A 92 4.31 -11.06 -16.78
CA LYS A 92 4.45 -12.26 -15.94
C LYS A 92 5.83 -12.90 -16.17
N PHE A 93 6.53 -13.18 -15.09
CA PHE A 93 7.82 -13.87 -15.11
C PHE A 93 7.73 -15.19 -14.35
N ASP A 94 8.52 -16.18 -14.77
CA ASP A 94 8.75 -17.38 -13.97
C ASP A 94 9.76 -17.12 -12.83
N GLU A 95 10.00 -18.10 -11.97
CA GLU A 95 10.90 -18.00 -10.82
C GLU A 95 12.37 -17.72 -11.20
N SER A 96 12.77 -17.99 -12.45
CA SER A 96 14.10 -17.68 -12.99
C SER A 96 14.23 -16.24 -13.51
N GLY A 97 13.09 -15.54 -13.66
CA GLY A 97 13.03 -14.20 -14.26
C GLY A 97 12.81 -14.21 -15.78
N LYS A 98 12.47 -15.34 -16.39
CA LYS A 98 12.10 -15.40 -17.80
C LYS A 98 10.69 -14.87 -17.99
N LEU A 99 10.52 -13.96 -18.96
CA LEU A 99 9.19 -13.46 -19.33
C LEU A 99 8.33 -14.57 -19.91
N LEU A 100 7.17 -14.80 -19.33
CA LEU A 100 6.20 -15.79 -19.76
C LEU A 100 5.07 -15.17 -20.59
N LYS A 101 4.64 -13.94 -20.20
CA LYS A 101 3.46 -13.30 -20.78
C LYS A 101 3.52 -11.80 -20.59
N SER A 102 2.91 -11.05 -21.53
CA SER A 102 2.68 -9.61 -21.41
C SER A 102 1.39 -9.19 -22.09
N PHE A 103 0.75 -8.11 -21.60
CA PHE A 103 -0.44 -7.53 -22.20
C PHE A 103 -0.72 -6.12 -21.66
N GLY A 104 -1.74 -5.45 -22.22
CA GLY A 104 -2.26 -4.17 -21.74
C GLY A 104 -1.70 -2.95 -22.46
N ALA A 105 -1.05 -3.14 -23.62
CA ALA A 105 -0.54 -2.04 -24.45
C ALA A 105 -1.63 -0.99 -24.76
N GLY A 106 -1.27 0.28 -24.64
CA GLY A 106 -2.15 1.41 -24.96
C GLY A 106 -3.30 1.67 -23.98
N MET A 107 -3.49 0.83 -22.96
CA MET A 107 -4.64 0.93 -22.05
C MET A 107 -4.45 1.93 -20.91
N PHE A 108 -3.23 2.17 -20.47
CA PHE A 108 -2.93 2.84 -19.20
C PHE A 108 -2.16 4.14 -19.41
N ALA A 109 -2.30 5.06 -18.46
CA ALA A 109 -1.48 6.25 -18.34
C ALA A 109 -0.33 6.03 -17.34
N TRP A 110 -0.65 5.62 -16.12
CA TRP A 110 0.33 5.54 -15.04
C TRP A 110 0.14 4.33 -14.14
N PRO A 111 0.65 3.17 -14.58
CA PRO A 111 0.64 1.93 -13.82
C PRO A 111 1.09 2.11 -12.37
N HIS A 112 0.33 1.54 -11.40
CA HIS A 112 0.65 1.66 -9.98
C HIS A 112 0.69 0.32 -9.26
N SER A 113 -0.43 -0.29 -8.88
CA SER A 113 -0.42 -1.56 -8.17
C SER A 113 -0.90 -2.73 -9.03
N VAL A 114 -0.54 -3.94 -8.63
CA VAL A 114 -1.04 -5.21 -9.15
C VAL A 114 -1.42 -6.11 -8.00
N HIS A 115 -2.52 -6.84 -8.15
CA HIS A 115 -3.00 -7.83 -7.20
C HIS A 115 -3.50 -9.07 -7.96
N VAL A 116 -3.17 -10.26 -7.47
CA VAL A 116 -3.64 -11.53 -8.00
C VAL A 116 -4.72 -12.11 -7.09
N ASP A 117 -5.95 -12.22 -7.61
CA ASP A 117 -7.06 -12.74 -6.82
C ASP A 117 -7.01 -14.28 -6.67
N ARG A 118 -7.91 -14.82 -5.84
CA ARG A 118 -7.97 -16.25 -5.54
C ARG A 118 -8.22 -17.14 -6.77
N ASP A 119 -8.80 -16.58 -7.82
CA ASP A 119 -9.09 -17.29 -9.06
C ASP A 119 -7.94 -17.16 -10.07
N GLY A 120 -6.87 -16.42 -9.72
CA GLY A 120 -5.70 -16.16 -10.54
C GLY A 120 -5.89 -15.01 -11.52
N ASN A 121 -6.97 -14.23 -11.39
CA ASN A 121 -7.13 -13.04 -12.20
C ASN A 121 -6.22 -11.93 -11.69
N VAL A 122 -5.79 -11.09 -12.62
CA VAL A 122 -4.83 -10.01 -12.36
C VAL A 122 -5.57 -8.67 -12.33
N TRP A 123 -5.53 -8.02 -11.19
CA TRP A 123 -6.06 -6.69 -11.00
C TRP A 123 -4.94 -5.68 -11.08
N VAL A 124 -5.16 -4.57 -11.76
CA VAL A 124 -4.19 -3.49 -11.90
C VAL A 124 -4.86 -2.13 -11.67
N VAL A 125 -4.09 -1.20 -11.13
CA VAL A 125 -4.54 0.17 -10.85
C VAL A 125 -3.79 1.14 -11.74
N ASP A 126 -4.52 1.96 -12.50
CA ASP A 126 -4.01 3.12 -13.23
C ASP A 126 -4.26 4.39 -12.41
N ALA A 127 -3.22 4.85 -11.71
CA ALA A 127 -3.38 5.68 -10.51
C ALA A 127 -3.58 7.18 -10.76
N ARG A 128 -3.38 7.68 -11.98
CA ARG A 128 -3.60 9.08 -12.30
C ARG A 128 -4.02 9.29 -13.75
N LEU A 129 -4.60 10.43 -14.00
CA LEU A 129 -4.92 10.84 -15.36
C LEU A 129 -3.65 11.12 -16.19
N THR A 130 -3.76 10.90 -17.51
CA THR A 130 -2.79 11.42 -18.48
C THR A 130 -2.67 12.93 -18.28
N THR A 131 -1.45 13.42 -18.11
CA THR A 131 -1.20 14.83 -17.84
C THR A 131 -1.28 15.68 -19.11
N PRO A 132 -1.55 17.00 -19.01
CA PRO A 132 -1.49 17.91 -20.16
C PRO A 132 -0.12 17.92 -20.88
N ALA A 133 0.96 17.72 -20.14
CA ALA A 133 2.31 17.62 -20.70
C ALA A 133 2.49 16.35 -21.55
N GLU A 134 1.94 15.21 -21.09
CA GLU A 134 1.95 13.96 -21.85
C GLU A 134 1.10 14.05 -23.11
N LEU A 135 -0.12 14.64 -23.04
CA LEU A 135 -0.96 14.87 -24.21
C LEU A 135 -0.27 15.77 -25.26
N LYS A 136 0.44 16.80 -24.79
CA LYS A 136 1.24 17.66 -25.68
C LYS A 136 2.41 16.91 -26.31
N LYS A 137 3.07 16.04 -25.56
CA LYS A 137 4.25 15.28 -26.00
C LYS A 137 3.89 14.17 -26.98
N PHE A 138 2.71 13.57 -26.86
CA PHE A 138 2.26 12.44 -27.66
C PHE A 138 0.96 12.79 -28.42
N PRO A 139 1.07 13.46 -29.60
CA PRO A 139 -0.09 13.79 -30.40
C PRO A 139 -0.91 12.54 -30.76
N GLY A 140 -2.22 12.60 -30.54
CA GLY A 140 -3.13 11.44 -30.71
C GLY A 140 -3.38 10.63 -29.46
N GLU A 141 -2.63 10.87 -28.36
CA GLU A 141 -2.95 10.27 -27.06
C GLU A 141 -4.25 10.87 -26.50
N THR A 142 -4.98 10.05 -25.74
CA THR A 142 -6.23 10.44 -25.08
C THR A 142 -6.05 10.52 -23.57
N VAL A 143 -6.96 11.21 -22.88
CA VAL A 143 -6.96 11.20 -21.42
C VAL A 143 -7.39 9.81 -20.95
N LYS A 144 -6.50 9.12 -20.22
CA LYS A 144 -6.69 7.80 -19.58
C LYS A 144 -6.39 7.90 -18.09
N GLY A 145 -6.57 6.82 -17.36
CA GLY A 145 -6.22 6.71 -15.96
C GLY A 145 -7.41 6.75 -15.01
N ASN A 146 -7.13 6.68 -13.71
CA ASN A 146 -8.11 6.59 -12.62
C ASN A 146 -9.05 5.39 -12.77
N THR A 147 -8.49 4.22 -13.10
CA THR A 147 -9.25 2.97 -13.25
C THR A 147 -8.60 1.81 -12.50
N VAL A 148 -9.45 0.84 -12.16
CA VAL A 148 -9.02 -0.49 -11.69
C VAL A 148 -9.53 -1.51 -12.71
N VAL A 149 -8.62 -2.30 -13.28
CA VAL A 149 -8.94 -3.27 -14.34
C VAL A 149 -8.63 -4.67 -13.89
N LYS A 150 -9.59 -5.58 -14.05
CA LYS A 150 -9.44 -7.02 -13.85
C LYS A 150 -9.17 -7.70 -15.19
N PHE A 151 -8.10 -8.48 -15.25
CA PHE A 151 -7.78 -9.33 -16.39
C PHE A 151 -7.88 -10.82 -16.02
N SER A 152 -8.22 -11.66 -17.00
CA SER A 152 -7.90 -13.08 -16.89
C SER A 152 -6.39 -13.29 -16.90
N PRO A 153 -5.88 -14.46 -16.49
CA PRO A 153 -4.45 -14.79 -16.61
C PRO A 153 -3.92 -14.72 -18.05
N GLU A 154 -4.81 -14.76 -19.06
CA GLU A 154 -4.48 -14.66 -20.50
C GLU A 154 -4.49 -13.22 -21.01
N GLY A 155 -4.83 -12.23 -20.17
CA GLY A 155 -4.86 -10.82 -20.55
C GLY A 155 -6.19 -10.34 -21.15
N LYS A 156 -7.29 -11.13 -21.03
CA LYS A 156 -8.63 -10.66 -21.40
C LYS A 156 -9.19 -9.75 -20.29
N VAL A 157 -9.66 -8.57 -20.64
CA VAL A 157 -10.38 -7.70 -19.69
C VAL A 157 -11.68 -8.39 -19.26
N LEU A 158 -11.84 -8.56 -17.96
CA LEU A 158 -13.04 -9.14 -17.32
C LEU A 158 -13.92 -8.09 -16.67
N MET A 159 -13.30 -7.03 -16.13
CA MET A 159 -14.00 -5.94 -15.44
C MET A 159 -13.18 -4.67 -15.49
N THR A 160 -13.85 -3.51 -15.51
CA THR A 160 -13.24 -2.21 -15.27
C THR A 160 -14.10 -1.46 -14.26
N LEU A 161 -13.47 -1.00 -13.18
CA LEU A 161 -14.08 -0.10 -12.20
C LEU A 161 -13.59 1.33 -12.46
N GLY A 162 -14.48 2.30 -12.30
CA GLY A 162 -14.22 3.69 -12.67
C GLY A 162 -14.37 3.92 -14.18
N LYS A 163 -14.20 5.17 -14.59
CA LYS A 163 -14.27 5.58 -16.00
C LYS A 163 -12.92 6.18 -16.41
N SER A 164 -12.27 5.53 -17.37
CA SER A 164 -10.96 5.97 -17.85
C SER A 164 -10.99 7.43 -18.29
N GLY A 165 -10.01 8.21 -17.83
CA GLY A 165 -9.88 9.62 -18.15
C GLY A 165 -10.77 10.55 -17.31
N VAL A 166 -11.44 10.02 -16.29
CA VAL A 166 -12.35 10.80 -15.42
C VAL A 166 -11.90 10.69 -13.98
N SER A 167 -11.83 11.83 -13.29
CA SER A 167 -11.67 11.90 -11.83
C SER A 167 -13.01 12.17 -11.15
N GLY A 168 -13.27 11.55 -10.01
CA GLY A 168 -14.54 11.73 -9.31
C GLY A 168 -14.78 10.70 -8.21
N ASP A 169 -16.05 10.52 -7.87
CA ASP A 169 -16.46 9.64 -6.77
C ASP A 169 -17.02 8.30 -7.27
N PRO A 170 -16.79 7.19 -6.54
CA PRO A 170 -17.42 5.91 -6.80
C PRO A 170 -18.97 6.00 -6.70
N PRO A 171 -19.70 5.23 -7.52
CA PRO A 171 -19.19 4.20 -8.43
C PRO A 171 -18.73 4.71 -9.79
N ALA A 172 -18.95 5.99 -10.12
CA ALA A 172 -18.77 6.51 -11.47
C ALA A 172 -17.29 6.67 -11.86
N ALA A 173 -16.44 7.03 -10.91
CA ALA A 173 -15.02 7.30 -11.13
C ALA A 173 -14.21 7.09 -9.84
N PHE A 174 -12.90 7.23 -9.94
CA PHE A 174 -11.97 7.32 -8.81
C PHE A 174 -11.20 8.63 -8.86
N THR A 175 -10.65 9.03 -7.72
CA THR A 175 -9.68 10.11 -7.62
C THR A 175 -8.36 9.54 -7.13
N ASP A 176 -7.40 9.40 -8.05
CA ASP A 176 -6.05 8.88 -7.79
C ASP A 176 -6.04 7.56 -6.98
N PRO A 177 -6.59 6.47 -7.55
CA PRO A 177 -6.58 5.17 -6.88
C PRO A 177 -5.15 4.67 -6.70
N ASN A 178 -4.87 4.05 -5.55
CA ASN A 178 -3.53 3.56 -5.21
C ASN A 178 -3.41 2.06 -5.38
N ASP A 179 -4.31 1.33 -4.71
CA ASP A 179 -4.19 -0.10 -4.54
C ASP A 179 -5.55 -0.79 -4.64
N VAL A 180 -5.52 -2.08 -4.96
CA VAL A 180 -6.69 -2.95 -5.02
C VAL A 180 -6.37 -4.28 -4.37
N VAL A 181 -7.27 -4.75 -3.51
CA VAL A 181 -7.21 -6.11 -2.95
C VAL A 181 -8.59 -6.74 -2.95
N THR A 182 -8.65 -8.07 -2.96
CA THR A 182 -9.92 -8.81 -2.91
C THR A 182 -10.03 -9.58 -1.61
N ALA A 183 -11.19 -9.47 -0.96
CA ALA A 183 -11.51 -10.25 0.23
C ALA A 183 -11.82 -11.72 -0.11
N PRO A 184 -11.80 -12.64 0.88
CA PRO A 184 -12.15 -14.05 0.67
C PRO A 184 -13.52 -14.32 0.06
N ASN A 185 -14.51 -13.44 0.24
CA ASN A 185 -15.84 -13.51 -0.37
C ASN A 185 -15.90 -12.94 -1.79
N GLY A 186 -14.78 -12.38 -2.28
CA GLY A 186 -14.66 -11.77 -3.60
C GLY A 186 -14.96 -10.27 -3.63
N ASP A 187 -15.31 -9.62 -2.52
CA ASP A 187 -15.48 -8.18 -2.46
C ASP A 187 -14.15 -7.48 -2.75
N ILE A 188 -14.24 -6.36 -3.47
CA ILE A 188 -13.10 -5.62 -4.01
C ILE A 188 -12.93 -4.35 -3.19
N TYR A 189 -11.72 -4.08 -2.74
CA TYR A 189 -11.35 -2.89 -1.97
C TYR A 189 -10.36 -2.08 -2.78
N VAL A 190 -10.67 -0.80 -2.98
CA VAL A 190 -9.82 0.15 -3.73
C VAL A 190 -9.48 1.30 -2.80
N SER A 191 -8.19 1.54 -2.56
CA SER A 191 -7.76 2.74 -1.85
C SER A 191 -7.52 3.89 -2.83
N GLU A 192 -7.81 5.12 -2.38
CA GLU A 192 -7.69 6.34 -3.17
C GLU A 192 -6.92 7.40 -2.38
N SER A 193 -5.96 8.03 -2.98
CA SER A 193 -5.13 9.17 -2.55
C SER A 193 -3.65 8.96 -2.90
N HIS A 194 -3.27 9.24 -4.13
CA HIS A 194 -1.86 9.15 -4.52
C HIS A 194 -1.20 10.52 -4.65
N THR A 195 -1.97 11.56 -4.95
CA THR A 195 -1.45 12.90 -5.18
C THR A 195 -0.89 13.56 -3.93
N ASN A 196 -0.14 14.62 -4.14
CA ASN A 196 0.46 15.43 -3.10
C ASN A 196 -0.63 16.12 -2.25
N LEU A 197 -1.04 15.44 -1.18
CA LEU A 197 -2.11 15.86 -0.28
C LEU A 197 -1.88 17.23 0.36
N GLU A 198 -0.63 17.62 0.51
CA GLU A 198 -0.27 18.89 1.17
C GLU A 198 -0.57 20.11 0.30
N SER A 199 -0.64 19.93 -1.01
CA SER A 199 -0.90 20.99 -1.98
C SER A 199 -2.26 20.91 -2.67
N THR A 200 -3.07 19.87 -2.37
CA THR A 200 -4.34 19.66 -3.04
C THR A 200 -5.51 19.90 -2.09
N PRO A 201 -6.22 21.03 -2.21
CA PRO A 201 -7.46 21.26 -1.45
C PRO A 201 -8.49 20.15 -1.77
N ASN A 202 -9.17 19.65 -0.75
CA ASN A 202 -10.17 18.58 -0.85
C ASN A 202 -9.63 17.24 -1.39
N ALA A 203 -8.37 16.93 -1.11
CA ALA A 203 -7.80 15.64 -1.45
C ALA A 203 -8.64 14.49 -0.86
N VAL A 204 -8.83 13.47 -1.66
CA VAL A 204 -9.53 12.25 -1.25
C VAL A 204 -8.55 11.33 -0.52
N ALA A 205 -8.99 10.71 0.59
CA ALA A 205 -8.27 9.64 1.27
C ALA A 205 -9.30 8.64 1.82
N ARG A 206 -9.67 7.65 1.04
CA ARG A 206 -10.72 6.69 1.38
C ARG A 206 -10.42 5.29 0.84
N ILE A 207 -11.21 4.33 1.31
CA ILE A 207 -11.25 2.98 0.79
C ILE A 207 -12.67 2.71 0.31
N SER A 208 -12.80 2.34 -0.97
CA SER A 208 -14.08 2.07 -1.64
C SER A 208 -14.27 0.58 -1.82
N ILE A 209 -15.46 0.08 -1.49
CA ILE A 209 -15.81 -1.35 -1.50
C ILE A 209 -16.83 -1.61 -2.61
N PHE A 210 -16.55 -2.64 -3.40
CA PHE A 210 -17.45 -3.18 -4.42
C PHE A 210 -17.68 -4.67 -4.17
N ASP A 211 -18.82 -5.18 -4.56
CA ASP A 211 -19.04 -6.63 -4.56
C ASP A 211 -18.21 -7.31 -5.67
N LYS A 212 -18.18 -8.64 -5.65
CA LYS A 212 -17.45 -9.46 -6.65
C LYS A 212 -17.88 -9.22 -8.11
N ASN A 213 -19.03 -8.59 -8.34
CA ASN A 213 -19.56 -8.26 -9.67
C ASN A 213 -19.28 -6.79 -10.05
N GLY A 214 -18.55 -6.04 -9.19
CA GLY A 214 -18.23 -4.63 -9.42
C GLY A 214 -19.32 -3.63 -9.03
N LYS A 215 -20.37 -4.08 -8.32
CA LYS A 215 -21.38 -3.17 -7.79
C LYS A 215 -20.86 -2.47 -6.54
N PHE A 216 -20.91 -1.15 -6.53
CA PHE A 216 -20.49 -0.33 -5.40
C PHE A 216 -21.34 -0.64 -4.15
N ILE A 217 -20.67 -0.83 -3.02
CA ILE A 217 -21.29 -1.07 -1.72
C ILE A 217 -21.24 0.20 -0.89
N ARG A 218 -20.03 0.71 -0.60
CA ARG A 218 -19.78 1.91 0.21
C ARG A 218 -18.32 2.36 0.11
N SER A 219 -18.04 3.53 0.66
CA SER A 219 -16.67 3.94 1.01
C SER A 219 -16.58 4.23 2.51
N PHE A 220 -15.37 4.17 3.04
CA PHE A 220 -15.04 4.62 4.39
C PHE A 220 -13.67 5.32 4.41
N GLY A 221 -13.38 6.01 5.51
CA GLY A 221 -12.19 6.83 5.64
C GLY A 221 -12.38 8.23 5.05
N LYS A 222 -11.53 9.13 5.47
CA LYS A 222 -11.42 10.52 5.00
C LYS A 222 -10.00 11.02 5.23
N LEU A 223 -9.67 12.15 4.62
CA LEU A 223 -8.38 12.82 4.85
C LEU A 223 -8.25 13.24 6.31
N GLY A 224 -7.17 12.81 6.95
CA GLY A 224 -6.84 13.17 8.33
C GLY A 224 -5.79 12.25 8.96
N SER A 225 -5.56 12.44 10.26
CA SER A 225 -4.57 11.69 11.05
C SER A 225 -5.18 10.95 12.26
N GLY A 226 -6.48 11.11 12.50
CA GLY A 226 -7.19 10.40 13.56
C GLY A 226 -7.38 8.90 13.27
N PRO A 227 -7.92 8.14 14.22
CA PRO A 227 -8.30 6.75 14.03
C PRO A 227 -9.32 6.59 12.90
N GLY A 228 -9.04 5.73 11.91
CA GLY A 228 -9.89 5.52 10.73
C GLY A 228 -9.85 6.65 9.69
N GLU A 229 -9.04 7.69 9.90
CA GLU A 229 -8.69 8.68 8.90
C GLU A 229 -7.38 8.31 8.23
N PHE A 230 -7.15 8.73 6.99
CA PHE A 230 -5.97 8.37 6.21
C PHE A 230 -5.27 9.59 5.60
N ARG A 231 -3.95 9.43 5.38
CA ARG A 231 -3.15 10.27 4.49
C ARG A 231 -2.34 9.37 3.58
N THR A 232 -2.78 9.21 2.36
CA THR A 232 -2.22 8.24 1.41
C THR A 232 -2.32 6.78 1.90
N PRO A 233 -3.52 6.18 1.91
CA PRO A 233 -3.69 4.74 2.13
C PRO A 233 -3.12 4.00 0.92
N HIS A 234 -1.80 3.71 0.95
CA HIS A 234 -0.99 3.39 -0.22
C HIS A 234 -1.00 1.90 -0.59
N ALA A 235 -1.04 1.03 0.40
CA ALA A 235 -1.14 -0.41 0.19
C ALA A 235 -2.10 -1.02 1.20
N MET A 236 -2.73 -2.12 0.80
CA MET A 236 -3.69 -2.85 1.62
C MET A 236 -3.43 -4.34 1.55
N VAL A 237 -3.75 -5.06 2.62
CA VAL A 237 -3.74 -6.53 2.64
C VAL A 237 -4.73 -7.03 3.70
N PHE A 238 -5.28 -8.22 3.50
CA PHE A 238 -6.05 -8.90 4.53
C PHE A 238 -5.14 -9.78 5.40
N ASP A 239 -5.34 -9.73 6.71
CA ASP A 239 -4.68 -10.66 7.61
C ASP A 239 -5.42 -12.01 7.72
N SER A 240 -4.84 -12.95 8.46
CA SER A 240 -5.40 -14.28 8.70
C SER A 240 -6.77 -14.26 9.38
N ARG A 241 -7.15 -13.15 10.03
CA ARG A 241 -8.43 -12.94 10.72
C ARG A 241 -9.45 -12.21 9.84
N GLY A 242 -9.09 -11.84 8.61
CA GLY A 242 -9.95 -11.11 7.68
C GLY A 242 -10.11 -9.63 8.01
N ARG A 243 -9.20 -9.03 8.81
CA ARG A 243 -9.13 -7.60 9.04
C ARG A 243 -8.36 -6.94 7.89
N LEU A 244 -8.71 -5.71 7.57
CA LEU A 244 -7.98 -4.95 6.57
C LEU A 244 -6.81 -4.20 7.24
N ILE A 245 -5.62 -4.44 6.73
CA ILE A 245 -4.37 -3.82 7.15
C ILE A 245 -4.00 -2.78 6.10
N VAL A 246 -3.87 -1.53 6.50
CA VAL A 246 -3.71 -0.38 5.59
C VAL A 246 -2.40 0.33 5.89
N ALA A 247 -1.54 0.43 4.90
CA ALA A 247 -0.35 1.27 4.93
C ALA A 247 -0.75 2.75 4.76
N ASP A 248 -0.92 3.46 5.84
CA ASP A 248 -1.27 4.88 5.89
C ASP A 248 0.02 5.72 5.81
N ARG A 249 0.60 5.76 4.59
CA ARG A 249 1.98 6.15 4.30
C ARG A 249 2.35 7.52 4.83
N ALA A 250 1.55 8.54 4.53
CA ALA A 250 1.88 9.91 4.92
C ALA A 250 1.57 10.21 6.41
N ASN A 251 0.87 9.31 7.11
CA ASN A 251 0.74 9.33 8.58
C ASN A 251 1.79 8.45 9.28
N HIS A 252 2.72 7.85 8.54
CA HIS A 252 3.82 7.02 9.07
C HIS A 252 3.33 5.87 9.96
N ARG A 253 2.28 5.17 9.52
CA ARG A 253 1.68 4.08 10.29
C ARG A 253 1.07 2.99 9.41
N ILE A 254 0.86 1.84 10.00
CA ILE A 254 -0.05 0.80 9.50
C ILE A 254 -1.29 0.85 10.38
N GLN A 255 -2.48 1.03 9.79
CA GLN A 255 -3.74 0.90 10.52
C GLN A 255 -4.35 -0.48 10.32
N ILE A 256 -4.99 -0.99 11.36
CA ILE A 256 -5.82 -2.19 11.35
C ILE A 256 -7.26 -1.71 11.44
N VAL A 257 -8.08 -2.04 10.46
CA VAL A 257 -9.48 -1.63 10.44
C VAL A 257 -10.41 -2.81 10.18
N ASP A 258 -11.64 -2.71 10.68
CA ASP A 258 -12.70 -3.62 10.29
C ASP A 258 -13.01 -3.42 8.80
N LYS A 259 -13.01 -4.51 8.03
CA LYS A 259 -13.20 -4.46 6.59
C LYS A 259 -14.59 -3.98 6.17
N ASN A 260 -15.62 -4.13 7.03
CA ASN A 260 -16.99 -3.85 6.66
C ASN A 260 -17.34 -2.37 6.74
N ASP A 261 -16.82 -1.65 7.74
CA ASP A 261 -17.20 -0.27 8.02
C ASP A 261 -15.99 0.68 8.23
N GLY A 262 -14.77 0.16 8.19
CA GLY A 262 -13.54 0.93 8.41
C GLY A 262 -13.30 1.29 9.87
N LYS A 263 -14.01 0.67 10.82
CA LYS A 263 -13.79 0.92 12.24
C LYS A 263 -12.35 0.64 12.61
N PHE A 264 -11.72 1.62 13.23
CA PHE A 264 -10.36 1.51 13.73
C PHE A 264 -10.24 0.43 14.82
N LEU A 265 -9.30 -0.48 14.66
CA LEU A 265 -9.02 -1.58 15.59
C LEU A 265 -7.64 -1.47 16.25
N GLY A 266 -6.72 -0.72 15.64
CA GLY A 266 -5.37 -0.52 16.14
C GLY A 266 -4.42 0.05 15.10
N GLU A 267 -3.19 0.37 15.50
CA GLU A 267 -2.15 0.84 14.60
C GLU A 267 -0.76 0.41 15.04
N PHE A 268 0.17 0.38 14.08
CA PHE A 268 1.60 0.18 14.27
C PHE A 268 2.38 1.32 13.65
N ARG A 269 3.40 1.82 14.35
CA ARG A 269 4.26 2.93 13.89
C ARG A 269 5.72 2.54 13.66
N ASP A 270 6.11 1.32 14.04
CA ASP A 270 7.49 0.83 13.93
C ASP A 270 7.93 0.59 12.45
N PHE A 271 7.00 0.70 11.48
CA PHE A 271 7.26 0.36 10.07
C PHE A 271 7.56 1.58 9.17
N SER A 272 7.44 2.81 9.69
CA SER A 272 7.72 4.05 8.95
C SER A 272 6.70 4.39 7.85
N ARG A 273 7.16 4.96 6.75
CA ARG A 273 6.37 5.39 5.56
C ARG A 273 6.16 4.22 4.61
N VAL A 274 5.28 3.30 4.97
CA VAL A 274 5.06 2.08 4.20
C VAL A 274 4.41 2.38 2.85
N SER A 275 5.11 2.02 1.76
CA SER A 275 4.61 2.09 0.39
C SER A 275 4.01 0.76 -0.05
N GLY A 276 4.67 -0.36 0.20
CA GLY A 276 4.19 -1.70 -0.13
C GLY A 276 4.11 -2.59 1.11
N LEU A 277 3.19 -3.53 1.11
CA LEU A 277 2.87 -4.35 2.25
C LEU A 277 2.44 -5.75 1.82
N VAL A 278 3.07 -6.78 2.39
CA VAL A 278 2.62 -8.17 2.28
C VAL A 278 2.69 -8.84 3.65
N ILE A 279 1.75 -9.74 3.92
CA ILE A 279 1.67 -10.52 5.16
C ILE A 279 1.69 -12.00 4.80
N ASP A 280 2.52 -12.79 5.47
CA ASP A 280 2.54 -14.22 5.27
C ASP A 280 1.50 -14.97 6.14
N LYS A 281 1.40 -16.28 5.93
CA LYS A 281 0.46 -17.16 6.66
C LYS A 281 0.66 -17.17 8.20
N ASP A 282 1.80 -16.71 8.67
CA ASP A 282 2.16 -16.67 10.09
C ASP A 282 1.99 -15.25 10.68
N ASP A 283 1.27 -14.37 9.94
CA ASP A 283 1.05 -12.96 10.28
C ASP A 283 2.37 -12.17 10.43
N THR A 284 3.41 -12.56 9.67
CA THR A 284 4.62 -11.76 9.52
C THR A 284 4.41 -10.66 8.51
N ILE A 285 4.67 -9.43 8.91
CA ILE A 285 4.58 -8.24 8.06
C ILE A 285 5.91 -8.03 7.35
N PHE A 286 5.87 -7.83 6.03
CA PHE A 286 6.96 -7.34 5.20
C PHE A 286 6.52 -5.99 4.62
N ALA A 287 7.05 -4.91 5.15
CA ALA A 287 6.67 -3.54 4.81
C ALA A 287 7.84 -2.78 4.21
N ILE A 288 7.68 -2.28 2.99
CA ILE A 288 8.71 -1.51 2.30
C ILE A 288 8.45 -0.02 2.41
N ASP A 289 9.47 0.73 2.82
CA ASP A 289 9.50 2.18 2.87
C ASP A 289 10.37 2.69 1.71
N SER A 290 9.76 3.30 0.73
CA SER A 290 10.44 3.86 -0.44
C SER A 290 10.68 5.36 -0.35
N GLU A 291 10.12 6.04 0.66
CA GLU A 291 10.02 7.50 0.63
C GLU A 291 10.59 8.24 1.83
N SER A 292 10.99 7.58 2.90
CA SER A 292 11.61 8.27 4.03
C SER A 292 12.88 9.00 3.59
N ASP A 293 13.01 10.24 4.01
CA ASP A 293 14.16 11.11 3.78
C ASP A 293 14.25 12.14 4.92
N ALA A 294 15.25 13.02 4.84
CA ALA A 294 15.50 14.04 5.85
C ALA A 294 14.33 15.05 6.05
N LYS A 295 13.39 15.15 5.10
CA LYS A 295 12.24 16.07 5.16
C LYS A 295 10.96 15.36 5.56
N ARG A 296 10.68 14.20 4.94
CA ARG A 296 9.39 13.51 5.07
C ARG A 296 9.29 12.66 6.33
N HIS A 297 10.39 12.04 6.75
CA HIS A 297 10.44 11.25 7.98
C HIS A 297 11.88 11.21 8.52
N PRO A 298 12.33 12.30 9.16
CA PRO A 298 13.72 12.43 9.63
C PRO A 298 14.16 11.28 10.53
N GLY A 299 15.37 10.80 10.33
CA GLY A 299 15.96 9.70 11.10
C GLY A 299 15.58 8.30 10.61
N TRP A 300 14.59 8.15 9.75
CA TRP A 300 14.21 6.85 9.19
C TRP A 300 14.88 6.60 7.84
N ARG A 301 15.29 5.35 7.60
CA ARG A 301 15.92 4.91 6.35
C ARG A 301 14.96 4.10 5.49
N LYS A 302 15.09 4.25 4.17
CA LYS A 302 14.39 3.42 3.18
C LYS A 302 14.83 1.96 3.29
N GLY A 303 13.92 1.04 3.02
CA GLY A 303 14.17 -0.39 3.04
C GLY A 303 12.95 -1.20 3.48
N ILE A 304 13.15 -2.51 3.67
CA ILE A 304 12.07 -3.43 4.08
C ILE A 304 12.20 -3.71 5.57
N ARG A 305 11.13 -3.43 6.31
CA ARG A 305 11.00 -3.80 7.72
C ARG A 305 10.15 -5.05 7.83
N ILE A 306 10.68 -6.04 8.56
CA ILE A 306 10.01 -7.32 8.77
C ILE A 306 9.67 -7.43 10.25
N GLY A 307 8.40 -7.63 10.54
CA GLY A 307 7.89 -7.65 11.91
C GLY A 307 6.66 -8.51 12.07
N SER A 308 5.97 -8.36 13.19
CA SER A 308 4.84 -9.22 13.56
C SER A 308 3.53 -8.40 13.63
N LEU A 309 2.46 -8.92 13.06
CA LEU A 309 1.12 -8.37 13.20
C LEU A 309 0.55 -8.55 14.63
N ARG A 310 1.17 -9.40 15.45
CA ARG A 310 0.72 -9.65 16.84
C ARG A 310 0.98 -8.46 17.75
N ASP A 311 2.16 -7.85 17.63
CA ASP A 311 2.65 -6.79 18.52
C ASP A 311 3.16 -5.54 17.80
N GLY A 312 3.18 -5.55 16.47
CA GLY A 312 3.67 -4.45 15.65
C GLY A 312 5.18 -4.23 15.71
N LYS A 313 5.95 -5.18 16.28
CA LYS A 313 7.39 -5.00 16.47
C LYS A 313 8.19 -5.47 15.25
N VAL A 314 9.06 -4.59 14.78
CA VAL A 314 10.04 -4.88 13.74
C VAL A 314 11.20 -5.68 14.35
N LYS A 315 11.60 -6.78 13.68
CA LYS A 315 12.68 -7.68 14.09
C LYS A 315 13.87 -7.66 13.14
N PHE A 316 13.62 -7.39 11.84
CA PHE A 316 14.64 -7.41 10.81
C PHE A 316 14.50 -6.17 9.93
N PHE A 317 15.61 -5.69 9.40
CA PHE A 317 15.66 -4.58 8.47
C PHE A 317 16.56 -4.92 7.28
N ILE A 318 16.02 -4.84 6.07
CA ILE A 318 16.77 -4.94 4.82
C ILE A 318 16.95 -3.51 4.32
N PRO A 319 18.15 -2.96 4.32
CA PRO A 319 18.39 -1.60 3.86
C PRO A 319 18.11 -1.44 2.36
N GLY A 320 17.67 -0.27 1.96
CA GLY A 320 17.50 0.09 0.56
C GLY A 320 18.80 0.09 -0.22
N HIS A 321 18.70 0.31 -1.53
CA HIS A 321 19.85 0.39 -2.43
C HIS A 321 20.70 1.62 -2.14
N GLN A 322 22.01 1.47 -2.18
CA GLN A 322 22.92 2.59 -2.24
C GLN A 322 22.82 3.24 -3.63
N THR A 323 22.64 4.53 -3.67
CA THR A 323 22.58 5.36 -4.88
C THR A 323 23.35 6.64 -4.64
N ASP A 324 23.45 7.50 -5.66
CA ASP A 324 24.03 8.85 -5.51
C ASP A 324 23.20 9.78 -4.60
N SER A 325 21.94 9.40 -4.35
CA SER A 325 21.11 10.09 -3.35
C SER A 325 21.57 9.71 -1.93
N PRO A 326 21.77 10.65 -1.02
CA PRO A 326 22.16 10.37 0.36
C PRO A 326 21.14 9.49 1.11
N ASP A 327 19.86 9.54 0.69
CA ASP A 327 18.79 8.74 1.29
C ASP A 327 18.62 7.36 0.62
N GLY A 328 19.44 7.05 -0.40
CA GLY A 328 19.35 5.80 -1.16
C GLY A 328 18.02 5.66 -1.91
N ALA A 329 17.70 4.42 -2.31
CA ALA A 329 16.43 4.06 -2.94
C ALA A 329 15.90 2.73 -2.40
N ALA A 330 14.59 2.54 -2.43
CA ALA A 330 13.93 1.25 -2.19
C ALA A 330 12.74 1.12 -3.12
N GLY A 331 12.29 -0.10 -3.33
CA GLY A 331 11.10 -0.39 -4.12
C GLY A 331 9.83 0.19 -3.51
N GLU A 332 8.82 0.39 -4.33
CA GLU A 332 7.50 0.87 -3.91
C GLU A 332 6.56 -0.29 -3.54
N GLY A 333 6.58 -1.38 -4.30
CA GLY A 333 5.86 -2.61 -4.00
C GLY A 333 6.75 -3.71 -3.45
N VAL A 334 6.17 -4.63 -2.70
CA VAL A 334 6.82 -5.84 -2.18
C VAL A 334 5.88 -7.04 -2.28
N ALA A 335 6.41 -8.17 -2.75
CA ALA A 335 5.71 -9.45 -2.80
C ALA A 335 6.59 -10.57 -2.23
N ARG A 336 5.97 -11.69 -1.81
CA ARG A 336 6.68 -12.82 -1.21
C ARG A 336 6.19 -14.13 -1.81
N ASP A 337 7.12 -14.92 -2.38
CA ASP A 337 6.80 -16.24 -2.94
C ASP A 337 6.64 -17.32 -1.86
N ALA A 338 6.17 -18.50 -2.28
CA ALA A 338 5.96 -19.63 -1.37
C ALA A 338 7.27 -20.17 -0.78
N ALA A 339 8.42 -19.96 -1.43
CA ALA A 339 9.74 -20.33 -0.94
C ALA A 339 10.28 -19.30 0.09
N GLY A 340 9.61 -18.16 0.24
CA GLY A 340 9.97 -17.10 1.18
C GLY A 340 10.94 -16.08 0.60
N ASN A 341 11.19 -16.07 -0.71
CA ASN A 341 11.90 -14.99 -1.34
C ASN A 341 11.01 -13.74 -1.42
N LEU A 342 11.64 -12.56 -1.37
CA LEU A 342 10.94 -11.30 -1.58
C LEU A 342 11.27 -10.75 -2.96
N TYR A 343 10.33 -10.01 -3.51
CA TYR A 343 10.49 -9.28 -4.76
C TYR A 343 10.04 -7.85 -4.54
N THR A 344 10.83 -6.87 -5.00
CA THR A 344 10.49 -5.45 -4.89
C THR A 344 10.35 -4.82 -6.27
N ALA A 345 9.30 -4.00 -6.39
CA ALA A 345 9.02 -3.21 -7.57
C ALA A 345 9.76 -1.87 -7.46
N GLU A 346 10.74 -1.64 -8.32
CA GLU A 346 11.71 -0.55 -8.18
C GLU A 346 11.35 0.67 -9.03
N THR A 347 10.96 1.75 -8.39
CA THR A 347 10.65 3.00 -9.11
C THR A 347 11.88 3.81 -9.47
N THR A 348 12.84 3.94 -8.55
CA THR A 348 14.04 4.79 -8.73
C THR A 348 15.14 4.06 -9.50
N VAL A 349 15.50 2.85 -9.05
CA VAL A 349 16.54 2.04 -9.73
C VAL A 349 15.99 1.23 -10.89
N ARG A 350 14.66 1.25 -11.07
CA ARG A 350 13.87 0.60 -12.12
C ARG A 350 13.95 -0.94 -12.11
N GLY A 351 12.87 -1.58 -12.59
CA GLY A 351 12.80 -3.02 -12.69
C GLY A 351 12.44 -3.72 -11.38
N VAL A 352 13.00 -4.89 -11.16
CA VAL A 352 12.70 -5.76 -10.01
C VAL A 352 13.98 -6.21 -9.33
N THR A 353 13.99 -6.21 -8.00
CA THR A 353 15.02 -6.86 -7.19
C THR A 353 14.40 -8.07 -6.49
N LYS A 354 15.02 -9.24 -6.63
CA LYS A 354 14.71 -10.46 -5.87
C LYS A 354 15.60 -10.54 -4.64
N TYR A 355 15.05 -10.86 -3.51
CA TYR A 355 15.79 -11.10 -2.27
C TYR A 355 15.62 -12.56 -1.86
N VAL A 356 16.72 -13.28 -1.71
CA VAL A 356 16.72 -14.68 -1.27
C VAL A 356 17.26 -14.77 0.16
N LYS A 357 16.73 -15.69 0.96
CA LYS A 357 17.25 -15.93 2.32
C LYS A 357 18.70 -16.39 2.27
N ASN A 358 19.47 -15.91 3.26
CA ASN A 358 20.84 -16.36 3.49
C ASN A 358 20.85 -17.78 4.02
#